data_43f3f944adb39740f3a85dedcf6d816a
#
_entry.id   43f3f944adb39740f3a85dedcf6d816a
#
_cell.length_a   1.000
_cell.length_b   1.000
_cell.length_c   1.000
_cell.angle_alpha   90.00
_cell.angle_beta   90.00
_cell.angle_gamma   90.00
#
_symmetry.space_group_name_H-M   'P 1'
#
loop_
_entity.id
_entity.type
_entity.pdbx_description
1 polymer ?
#
loop_
_entity_poly.entity_id
_entity_poly.type
_entity_poly.pdbx_seq_one_letter_code
_entity_poly.pdbx_strand_id
1 'polypeptide(L)'
;MAKHDPIKGQYIYLTVDGTEYRVYYEEAGSGIPLLVGHTAGSDGRQYRHLLCDTDVTDNFRTIAFDLPYHGKSLPPYGKKWWTEEYNMTKKLMMEFPNALSKELELDQPVYMGQSMGGHLAIDL
;
A
#
# COMPACT_ATOMS: atom_id res chain seq x y z
N MET A 1 -11.89 -27.98 12.83
CA MET A 1 -10.51 -27.51 12.57
C MET A 1 -10.55 -26.07 12.05
N ALA A 2 -9.72 -25.22 12.62
CA ALA A 2 -9.62 -23.84 12.17
C ALA A 2 -8.96 -23.77 10.78
N LYS A 3 -9.33 -22.75 10.01
CA LYS A 3 -8.71 -22.46 8.73
C LYS A 3 -8.30 -20.97 8.69
N HIS A 4 -7.30 -20.65 7.88
CA HIS A 4 -6.87 -19.27 7.70
C HIS A 4 -7.72 -18.57 6.65
N ASP A 5 -7.95 -17.27 6.86
CA ASP A 5 -8.56 -16.42 5.86
C ASP A 5 -7.60 -16.23 4.69
N PRO A 6 -8.08 -16.14 3.44
CA PRO A 6 -7.19 -15.93 2.31
C PRO A 6 -6.49 -14.56 2.28
N ILE A 7 -6.97 -13.57 3.05
CA ILE A 7 -6.29 -12.28 3.16
C ILE A 7 -5.05 -12.44 4.04
N LYS A 8 -3.90 -12.00 3.52
CA LYS A 8 -2.62 -12.04 4.26
C LYS A 8 -2.12 -10.62 4.50
N GLY A 9 -1.75 -10.33 5.74
CA GLY A 9 -1.13 -9.07 6.11
C GLY A 9 0.34 -9.25 6.42
N GLN A 10 1.16 -8.26 6.04
CA GLN A 10 2.60 -8.33 6.22
C GLN A 10 3.22 -6.95 6.24
N TYR A 11 4.35 -6.81 6.95
CA TYR A 11 5.20 -5.64 6.88
C TYR A 11 6.32 -5.86 5.88
N ILE A 12 6.67 -4.81 5.16
CA ILE A 12 7.82 -4.79 4.29
C ILE A 12 8.63 -3.53 4.55
N TYR A 13 9.95 -3.62 4.48
CA TYR A 13 10.83 -2.47 4.60
C TYR A 13 11.11 -1.90 3.22
N LEU A 14 10.81 -0.62 3.03
CA LEU A 14 11.05 0.09 1.77
C LEU A 14 11.98 1.26 2.04
N THR A 15 13.01 1.39 1.23
CA THR A 15 13.88 2.55 1.25
C THR A 15 13.43 3.53 0.18
N VAL A 16 12.97 4.70 0.61
CA VAL A 16 12.47 5.74 -0.28
C VAL A 16 13.20 7.03 0.06
N ASP A 17 13.83 7.63 -0.93
CA ASP A 17 14.59 8.87 -0.79
C ASP A 17 15.60 8.79 0.38
N GLY A 18 16.33 7.66 0.45
CA GLY A 18 17.35 7.42 1.45
C GLY A 18 16.83 7.10 2.86
N THR A 19 15.52 7.03 3.05
CA THR A 19 14.91 6.73 4.35
C THR A 19 14.22 5.38 4.29
N GLU A 20 14.46 4.54 5.31
CA GLU A 20 13.80 3.24 5.42
C GLU A 20 12.48 3.39 6.17
N TYR A 21 11.41 2.83 5.59
CA TYR A 21 10.07 2.82 6.16
C TYR A 21 9.61 1.38 6.34
N ARG A 22 8.88 1.13 7.41
CA ARG A 22 8.21 -0.15 7.66
C ARG A 22 6.75 -0.02 7.24
N VAL A 23 6.42 -0.55 6.08
CA VAL A 23 5.12 -0.39 5.45
C VAL A 23 4.29 -1.65 5.61
N TYR A 24 3.04 -1.48 6.02
CA TYR A 24 2.08 -2.58 6.12
C TYR A 24 1.25 -2.69 4.86
N TYR A 25 1.03 -3.91 4.42
CA TYR A 25 0.10 -4.19 3.33
C TYR A 25 -0.66 -5.48 3.57
N GLU A 26 -1.84 -5.56 2.97
CA GLU A 26 -2.65 -6.77 2.93
C GLU A 26 -2.85 -7.17 1.48
N GLU A 27 -2.87 -8.47 1.22
CA GLU A 27 -3.10 -8.95 -0.14
C GLU A 27 -3.99 -10.18 -0.16
N ALA A 28 -4.69 -10.35 -1.27
CA ALA A 28 -5.49 -11.54 -1.56
C ALA A 28 -5.62 -11.72 -3.07
N GLY A 29 -5.78 -12.97 -3.47
CA GLY A 29 -6.02 -13.30 -4.88
C GLY A 29 -4.77 -13.60 -5.67
N SER A 30 -4.98 -13.88 -6.95
CA SER A 30 -3.93 -14.21 -7.92
C SER A 30 -4.31 -13.66 -9.28
N GLY A 31 -3.31 -13.47 -10.14
CA GLY A 31 -3.49 -12.92 -11.47
C GLY A 31 -2.80 -11.60 -11.66
N ILE A 32 -3.45 -10.66 -12.33
CA ILE A 32 -2.89 -9.34 -12.61
C ILE A 32 -2.69 -8.59 -11.29
N PRO A 33 -1.49 -8.05 -11.00
CA PRO A 33 -1.28 -7.27 -9.79
C PRO A 33 -2.13 -5.99 -9.80
N LEU A 34 -2.84 -5.74 -8.71
CA LEU A 34 -3.68 -4.55 -8.53
C LEU A 34 -3.27 -3.87 -7.22
N LEU A 35 -2.64 -2.73 -7.32
CA LEU A 35 -2.31 -1.88 -6.18
C LEU A 35 -3.46 -0.91 -5.93
N VAL A 36 -3.93 -0.84 -4.69
CA VAL A 36 -5.02 0.07 -4.33
C VAL A 36 -4.55 1.08 -3.29
N GLY A 37 -4.74 2.36 -3.60
CA GLY A 37 -4.30 3.50 -2.79
C GLY A 37 -5.45 4.17 -2.05
N HIS A 38 -5.32 4.29 -0.73
CA HIS A 38 -6.35 4.85 0.14
C HIS A 38 -6.43 6.38 0.11
N THR A 39 -7.52 6.94 0.64
CA THR A 39 -7.71 8.38 0.78
C THR A 39 -6.88 8.94 1.94
N ALA A 40 -6.73 10.26 1.98
CA ALA A 40 -6.05 10.94 3.07
C ALA A 40 -6.77 10.63 4.41
N GLY A 41 -6.00 10.39 5.45
CA GLY A 41 -6.54 10.09 6.78
C GLY A 41 -7.18 8.71 6.91
N SER A 42 -7.05 7.86 5.91
CA SER A 42 -7.54 6.49 5.92
C SER A 42 -6.37 5.51 5.89
N ASP A 43 -6.63 4.29 5.51
CA ASP A 43 -5.62 3.23 5.33
C ASP A 43 -6.18 2.13 4.42
N GLY A 44 -5.44 1.04 4.25
CA GLY A 44 -5.81 -0.06 3.35
C GLY A 44 -7.13 -0.74 3.69
N ARG A 45 -7.68 -0.58 4.89
CA ARG A 45 -8.97 -1.13 5.27
C ARG A 45 -10.12 -0.60 4.40
N GLN A 46 -9.91 0.54 3.77
CA GLN A 46 -10.86 1.11 2.81
C GLN A 46 -11.22 0.13 1.70
N TYR A 47 -10.27 -0.73 1.33
CA TYR A 47 -10.44 -1.69 0.22
C TYR A 47 -10.65 -3.12 0.69
N ARG A 48 -10.94 -3.33 1.96
CA ARG A 48 -11.04 -4.69 2.50
C ARG A 48 -12.13 -5.53 1.80
N HIS A 49 -13.21 -4.90 1.37
CA HIS A 49 -14.26 -5.59 0.64
C HIS A 49 -13.79 -6.11 -0.72
N LEU A 50 -12.86 -5.42 -1.39
CA LEU A 50 -12.28 -5.94 -2.63
C LEU A 50 -11.43 -7.18 -2.39
N LEU A 51 -10.72 -7.22 -1.27
CA LEU A 51 -9.91 -8.38 -0.89
C LEU A 51 -10.76 -9.59 -0.55
N CYS A 52 -12.03 -9.38 -0.22
CA CYS A 52 -13.00 -10.44 0.11
C CYS A 52 -13.86 -10.86 -1.08
N ASP A 53 -13.79 -10.14 -2.20
CA ASP A 53 -14.66 -10.36 -3.36
C ASP A 53 -13.99 -11.32 -4.34
N THR A 54 -14.56 -12.51 -4.52
CA THR A 54 -13.99 -13.52 -5.40
C THR A 54 -14.00 -13.12 -6.86
N ASP A 55 -14.90 -12.26 -7.30
CA ASP A 55 -14.88 -11.72 -8.66
C ASP A 55 -13.61 -10.90 -8.91
N VAL A 56 -13.07 -10.29 -7.87
CA VAL A 56 -11.82 -9.54 -7.94
C VAL A 56 -10.63 -10.48 -7.74
N THR A 57 -10.61 -11.25 -6.66
CA THR A 57 -9.44 -12.05 -6.28
C THR A 57 -9.19 -13.27 -7.16
N ASP A 58 -10.19 -13.72 -7.92
CA ASP A 58 -9.97 -14.78 -8.92
C ASP A 58 -9.18 -14.28 -10.14
N ASN A 59 -9.14 -12.96 -10.37
CA ASN A 59 -8.52 -12.36 -11.56
C ASN A 59 -7.36 -11.42 -11.22
N PHE A 60 -7.30 -10.94 -10.00
CA PHE A 60 -6.30 -9.96 -9.57
C PHE A 60 -5.64 -10.38 -8.27
N ARG A 61 -4.32 -10.21 -8.22
CA ARG A 61 -3.59 -10.16 -6.95
C ARG A 61 -3.75 -8.76 -6.40
N THR A 62 -4.68 -8.58 -5.48
CA THR A 62 -5.05 -7.27 -4.96
C THR A 62 -4.23 -6.96 -3.71
N ILE A 63 -3.54 -5.83 -3.73
CA ILE A 63 -2.61 -5.41 -2.69
C ILE A 63 -3.05 -4.04 -2.18
N ALA A 64 -3.49 -3.99 -0.91
CA ALA A 64 -3.87 -2.77 -0.23
C ALA A 64 -2.77 -2.40 0.77
N PHE A 65 -2.09 -1.28 0.54
CA PHE A 65 -0.99 -0.84 1.39
C PHE A 65 -1.37 0.42 2.16
N ASP A 66 -0.74 0.57 3.33
CA ASP A 66 -0.88 1.78 4.15
C ASP A 66 0.30 2.70 3.85
N LEU A 67 0.02 3.93 3.45
CA LEU A 67 1.07 4.93 3.29
C LEU A 67 1.76 5.17 4.65
N PRO A 68 3.02 5.61 4.66
CA PRO A 68 3.70 5.96 5.92
C PRO A 68 2.88 6.93 6.76
N TYR A 69 2.92 6.76 8.06
CA TYR A 69 2.13 7.51 9.06
C TYR A 69 0.63 7.22 9.01
N HIS A 70 0.19 6.27 8.18
CA HIS A 70 -1.22 5.87 8.07
C HIS A 70 -1.39 4.41 8.50
N GLY A 71 -2.54 4.12 9.10
CA GLY A 71 -2.91 2.75 9.48
C GLY A 71 -1.84 2.07 10.33
N LYS A 72 -1.38 0.93 9.87
CA LYS A 72 -0.35 0.14 10.56
C LYS A 72 1.06 0.42 10.07
N SER A 73 1.24 1.28 9.06
CA SER A 73 2.57 1.70 8.63
C SER A 73 3.16 2.67 9.63
N LEU A 74 4.42 2.44 9.99
CA LEU A 74 5.08 3.22 11.00
C LEU A 74 5.76 4.45 10.40
N PRO A 75 5.98 5.51 11.20
CA PRO A 75 6.93 6.54 10.85
C PRO A 75 8.33 5.94 10.62
N PRO A 76 9.24 6.68 9.97
CA PRO A 76 10.61 6.18 9.76
C PRO A 76 11.26 5.74 11.06
N TYR A 77 11.84 4.55 11.05
CA TYR A 77 12.48 3.98 12.23
C TYR A 77 13.72 4.80 12.62
N GLY A 78 13.86 5.04 13.92
CA GLY A 78 15.00 5.80 14.46
C GLY A 78 14.90 7.31 14.33
N LYS A 79 13.91 7.84 13.64
CA LYS A 79 13.66 9.28 13.55
C LYS A 79 12.77 9.76 14.69
N LYS A 80 13.07 10.95 15.21
CA LYS A 80 12.18 11.64 16.14
C LYS A 80 11.10 12.37 15.34
N TRP A 81 10.22 11.59 14.71
CA TRP A 81 9.22 12.10 13.77
C TRP A 81 8.29 13.16 14.39
N TRP A 82 8.09 13.12 15.69
CA TRP A 82 7.25 14.08 16.41
C TRP A 82 7.89 15.47 16.54
N THR A 83 9.17 15.62 16.21
CA THR A 83 9.87 16.90 16.20
C THR A 83 9.85 17.57 14.83
N GLU A 84 9.35 16.89 13.80
CA GLU A 84 9.31 17.38 12.43
C GLU A 84 7.87 17.57 11.99
N GLU A 85 7.65 18.56 11.11
CA GLU A 85 6.37 18.71 10.46
C GLU A 85 6.14 17.57 9.47
N TYR A 86 4.95 16.94 9.56
CA TYR A 86 4.57 15.92 8.59
C TYR A 86 4.26 16.58 7.26
N ASN A 87 5.08 16.26 6.25
CA ASN A 87 4.92 16.81 4.90
C ASN A 87 5.09 15.68 3.87
N MET A 88 3.98 15.14 3.43
CA MET A 88 3.93 14.12 2.40
C MET A 88 3.90 14.80 1.03
N THR A 89 5.05 14.96 0.40
CA THR A 89 5.13 15.53 -0.94
C THR A 89 4.57 14.59 -1.99
N LYS A 90 4.11 15.13 -3.12
CA LYS A 90 3.66 14.34 -4.26
C LYS A 90 4.72 13.34 -4.70
N LYS A 91 5.98 13.79 -4.79
CA LYS A 91 7.10 12.93 -5.15
C LYS A 91 7.22 11.72 -4.23
N LEU A 92 7.18 11.97 -2.92
CA LEU A 92 7.29 10.91 -1.91
C LEU A 92 6.13 9.92 -2.02
N MET A 93 4.92 10.44 -2.19
CA MET A 93 3.72 9.61 -2.32
C MET A 93 3.78 8.70 -3.55
N MET A 94 4.33 9.20 -4.67
CA MET A 94 4.49 8.40 -5.89
C MET A 94 5.57 7.33 -5.73
N GLU A 95 6.62 7.63 -5.00
CA GLU A 95 7.73 6.70 -4.80
C GLU A 95 7.34 5.47 -4.01
N PHE A 96 6.36 5.58 -3.09
CA PHE A 96 5.94 4.44 -2.28
C PHE A 96 5.31 3.31 -3.09
N PRO A 97 4.28 3.54 -3.90
CA PRO A 97 3.73 2.46 -4.72
C PRO A 97 4.75 1.91 -5.72
N ASN A 98 5.62 2.75 -6.25
CA ASN A 98 6.68 2.29 -7.15
C ASN A 98 7.70 1.41 -6.42
N ALA A 99 8.13 1.80 -5.23
CA ALA A 99 9.06 1.02 -4.41
C ALA A 99 8.43 -0.32 -4.00
N LEU A 100 7.17 -0.31 -3.59
CA LEU A 100 6.44 -1.52 -3.23
C LEU A 100 6.32 -2.47 -4.42
N SER A 101 5.95 -1.93 -5.58
CA SER A 101 5.83 -2.70 -6.82
C SER A 101 7.16 -3.38 -7.18
N LYS A 102 8.26 -2.65 -7.05
CA LYS A 102 9.60 -3.16 -7.34
C LYS A 102 10.00 -4.26 -6.35
N GLU A 103 9.81 -4.03 -5.06
CA GLU A 103 10.19 -5.02 -4.04
C GLU A 103 9.35 -6.29 -4.10
N LEU A 104 8.08 -6.19 -4.47
CA LEU A 104 7.21 -7.34 -4.67
C LEU A 104 7.33 -7.95 -6.07
N GLU A 105 8.21 -7.40 -6.91
CA GLU A 105 8.46 -7.90 -8.28
C GLU A 105 7.18 -7.99 -9.11
N LEU A 106 6.33 -6.96 -9.01
CA LEU A 106 5.07 -6.94 -9.74
C LEU A 106 5.31 -6.62 -11.23
N ASP A 107 4.74 -7.45 -12.10
CA ASP A 107 4.83 -7.27 -13.54
C ASP A 107 3.63 -6.47 -14.04
N GLN A 108 3.89 -5.27 -14.55
CA GLN A 108 2.88 -4.37 -15.12
C GLN A 108 1.64 -4.22 -14.22
N PRO A 109 1.80 -3.76 -12.97
CA PRO A 109 0.68 -3.65 -12.06
C PRO A 109 -0.33 -2.59 -12.51
N VAL A 110 -1.60 -2.86 -12.24
CA VAL A 110 -2.67 -1.86 -12.37
C VAL A 110 -2.73 -1.11 -11.04
N TYR A 111 -2.90 0.20 -11.10
CA TYR A 111 -3.08 1.03 -9.92
C TYR A 111 -4.50 1.60 -9.90
N MET A 112 -5.15 1.52 -8.75
CA MET A 112 -6.45 2.10 -8.50
C MET A 112 -6.41 2.90 -7.20
N GLY A 113 -7.05 4.06 -7.19
CA GLY A 113 -7.08 4.88 -5.99
C GLY A 113 -8.27 5.80 -5.96
N GLN A 114 -8.56 6.33 -4.78
CA GLN A 114 -9.64 7.26 -4.54
C GLN A 114 -9.11 8.52 -3.85
N SER A 115 -9.59 9.70 -4.24
CA SER A 115 -9.15 10.99 -3.70
C SER A 115 -7.63 11.16 -3.81
N MET A 116 -6.92 11.28 -2.71
CA MET A 116 -5.45 11.36 -2.70
C MET A 116 -4.81 10.19 -3.46
N GLY A 117 -5.28 8.97 -3.20
CA GLY A 117 -4.82 7.78 -3.92
C GLY A 117 -5.12 7.87 -5.42
N GLY A 118 -6.28 8.43 -5.79
CA GLY A 118 -6.66 8.64 -7.19
C GLY A 118 -5.80 9.69 -7.90
N HIS A 119 -5.40 10.73 -7.21
CA HIS A 119 -4.47 11.72 -7.75
C HIS A 119 -3.13 11.10 -8.11
N LEU A 120 -2.65 10.16 -7.31
CA LEU A 120 -1.41 9.43 -7.61
C LEU A 120 -1.53 8.60 -8.88
N ALA A 121 -2.70 8.05 -9.16
CA ALA A 121 -2.92 7.23 -10.35
C ALA A 121 -2.69 8.01 -11.64
N ILE A 122 -2.97 9.30 -11.64
CA ILE A 122 -2.77 10.17 -12.81
C ILE A 122 -1.28 10.39 -13.09
N ASP A 123 -0.47 10.39 -12.06
CA ASP A 123 0.94 10.75 -12.12
C ASP A 123 1.87 9.52 -12.20
N LEU A 124 1.33 8.34 -11.95
CA LEU A 124 2.12 7.10 -11.97
C LEU A 124 2.34 6.49 -13.38
#